data_6290cff3fcd07a9a9761ca21105fe657
#
_entry.id   6290cff3fcd07a9a9761ca21105fe657
#
_cell.length_a   1.000
_cell.length_b   1.000
_cell.length_c   1.000
_cell.angle_alpha   90.00
_cell.angle_beta   90.00
_cell.angle_gamma   90.00
#
_symmetry.space_group_name_H-M   'P 1'
#
loop_
_entity.id
_entity.type
_entity.pdbx_description
1 polymer ?
#
loop_
_entity_poly.entity_id
_entity_poly.type
_entity_poly.pdbx_seq_one_letter_code
_entity_poly.pdbx_strand_id
1 'polypeptide(L)'
;SIDLSDHVHTPRLAADLQTLGLSPLALADAPSECLPALGSFSAALGALYVVEGSTLGSQFIWRHVSTLLGEQIAGADSFFYGRGALTGARWNQFRAALDTYGILHPQLQQEVVRGATVTFQAIGGWMQR
;
A
#
# COMPACT_ATOMS: atom_id res chain seq x y z
N SER A 1 -14.40 -5.56 -12.27
CA SER A 1 -14.36 -5.74 -10.81
C SER A 1 -12.93 -5.60 -10.32
N ILE A 2 -12.77 -5.03 -9.13
CA ILE A 2 -11.45 -4.94 -8.48
C ILE A 2 -11.32 -6.20 -7.61
N ASP A 3 -10.31 -7.01 -7.89
CA ASP A 3 -9.98 -8.17 -7.05
C ASP A 3 -9.14 -7.70 -5.87
N LEU A 4 -9.72 -7.69 -4.68
CA LEU A 4 -9.07 -7.21 -3.46
C LEU A 4 -7.94 -8.13 -2.99
N SER A 5 -7.91 -9.40 -3.39
CA SER A 5 -6.85 -10.32 -2.99
C SER A 5 -5.48 -9.90 -3.54
N ASP A 6 -5.45 -9.29 -4.72
CA ASP A 6 -4.24 -8.75 -5.34
C ASP A 6 -3.66 -7.52 -4.61
N HIS A 7 -4.42 -6.92 -3.70
CA HIS A 7 -4.06 -5.68 -3.01
C HIS A 7 -3.60 -5.90 -1.56
N VAL A 8 -3.42 -7.14 -1.14
CA VAL A 8 -2.94 -7.48 0.20
C VAL A 8 -1.42 -7.61 0.19
N HIS A 9 -0.73 -6.67 0.81
CA HIS A 9 0.74 -6.58 0.82
C HIS A 9 1.37 -6.99 2.15
N THR A 10 0.58 -7.07 3.22
CA THR A 10 1.06 -7.40 4.57
C THR A 10 1.84 -8.72 4.67
N PRO A 11 1.43 -9.82 4.00
CA PRO A 11 2.20 -11.07 4.07
C PRO A 11 3.63 -10.96 3.57
N ARG A 12 3.87 -10.15 2.53
CA ARG A 12 5.22 -9.92 2.01
C ARG A 12 6.07 -9.14 3.00
N LEU A 13 5.50 -8.08 3.58
CA LEU A 13 6.19 -7.30 4.61
C LEU A 13 6.53 -8.16 5.83
N ALA A 14 5.59 -8.97 6.30
CA ALA A 14 5.82 -9.88 7.43
C ALA A 14 6.95 -10.89 7.13
N ALA A 15 6.96 -11.47 5.93
CA ALA A 15 8.00 -12.41 5.51
C ALA A 15 9.38 -11.74 5.45
N ASP A 16 9.48 -10.53 4.91
CA ASP A 16 10.72 -9.78 4.84
C ASP A 16 11.27 -9.45 6.24
N LEU A 17 10.40 -9.01 7.15
CA LEU A 17 10.76 -8.70 8.52
C LEU A 17 11.23 -9.94 9.29
N GLN A 18 10.61 -11.09 9.08
CA GLN A 18 11.08 -12.37 9.63
C GLN A 18 12.46 -12.75 9.10
N THR A 19 12.70 -12.58 7.81
CA THR A 19 14.02 -12.82 7.20
C THR A 19 15.09 -11.92 7.81
N LEU A 20 14.73 -10.69 8.19
CA LEU A 20 15.62 -9.75 8.88
C LEU A 20 15.75 -10.03 10.40
N GLY A 21 15.12 -11.07 10.92
CA GLY A 21 15.25 -11.49 12.31
C GLY A 21 14.21 -10.90 13.27
N LEU A 22 13.18 -10.21 12.78
CA LEU A 22 12.09 -9.73 13.62
C LEU A 22 11.06 -10.84 13.87
N SER A 23 10.68 -11.01 15.13
CA SER A 23 9.69 -12.03 15.49
C SER A 23 8.26 -11.58 15.17
N PRO A 24 7.32 -12.53 14.91
CA PRO A 24 5.90 -12.20 14.76
C PRO A 24 5.30 -11.48 15.98
N LEU A 25 5.82 -11.73 17.20
CA LEU A 25 5.39 -11.05 18.40
C LEU A 25 5.73 -9.56 18.38
N ALA A 26 6.91 -9.20 17.87
CA ALA A 26 7.28 -7.79 17.71
C ALA A 26 6.36 -7.05 16.72
N LEU A 27 5.83 -7.76 15.72
CA LEU A 27 4.86 -7.21 14.76
C LEU A 27 3.47 -7.06 15.39
N ALA A 28 3.07 -7.96 16.29
CA ALA A 28 1.79 -7.89 16.98
C ALA A 28 1.68 -6.68 17.91
N ASP A 29 2.82 -6.22 18.44
CA ASP A 29 2.88 -5.05 19.33
C ASP A 29 2.95 -3.71 18.57
N ALA A 30 2.95 -3.74 17.22
CA ALA A 30 2.97 -2.52 16.43
C ALA A 30 1.67 -1.72 16.66
N PRO A 31 1.76 -0.39 16.89
CA PRO A 31 0.58 0.43 17.11
C PRO A 31 -0.38 0.40 15.91
N SER A 32 -1.65 0.12 16.16
CA SER A 32 -2.71 0.11 15.12
C SER A 32 -3.70 1.27 15.28
N GLU A 33 -3.45 2.19 16.20
CA GLU A 33 -4.38 3.26 16.57
C GLU A 33 -4.57 4.31 15.46
N CYS A 34 -3.75 4.27 14.43
CA CYS A 34 -3.75 5.24 13.34
C CYS A 34 -4.69 4.90 12.20
N LEU A 35 -5.44 3.80 12.29
CA LEU A 35 -6.32 3.39 11.21
C LEU A 35 -7.48 4.38 11.05
N PRO A 36 -7.69 4.96 9.85
CA PRO A 36 -8.79 5.87 9.63
C PRO A 36 -10.13 5.13 9.60
N ALA A 37 -11.19 5.78 10.12
CA ALA A 37 -12.54 5.30 9.93
C ALA A 37 -13.00 5.60 8.50
N LEU A 38 -13.10 4.59 7.66
CA LEU A 38 -13.48 4.76 6.26
C LEU A 38 -15.01 4.85 6.09
N GLY A 39 -15.76 3.94 6.70
CA GLY A 39 -17.23 4.00 6.80
C GLY A 39 -18.00 3.66 5.53
N SER A 40 -17.38 3.63 4.36
CA SER A 40 -18.05 3.32 3.09
C SER A 40 -17.09 2.62 2.12
N PHE A 41 -17.67 1.91 1.14
CA PHE A 41 -16.91 1.31 0.05
C PHE A 41 -16.15 2.36 -0.76
N SER A 42 -16.76 3.50 -1.05
CA SER A 42 -16.13 4.60 -1.78
C SER A 42 -14.90 5.14 -1.05
N ALA A 43 -14.99 5.33 0.28
CA ALA A 43 -13.85 5.73 1.09
C ALA A 43 -12.76 4.67 1.12
N ALA A 44 -13.13 3.39 1.15
CA ALA A 44 -12.17 2.28 1.07
C ALA A 44 -11.43 2.25 -0.28
N LEU A 45 -12.08 2.59 -1.39
CA LEU A 45 -11.44 2.76 -2.69
C LEU A 45 -10.41 3.90 -2.66
N GLY A 46 -10.73 4.99 -1.97
CA GLY A 46 -9.78 6.09 -1.77
C GLY A 46 -8.56 5.68 -0.95
N ALA A 47 -8.76 4.92 0.12
CA ALA A 47 -7.66 4.36 0.90
C ALA A 47 -6.79 3.43 0.05
N LEU A 48 -7.39 2.59 -0.76
CA LEU A 48 -6.69 1.67 -1.65
C LEU A 48 -5.88 2.43 -2.70
N TYR A 49 -6.37 3.56 -3.20
CA TYR A 49 -5.61 4.44 -4.08
C TYR A 49 -4.28 4.86 -3.47
N VAL A 50 -4.27 5.22 -2.20
CA VAL A 50 -3.04 5.61 -1.48
C VAL A 50 -2.08 4.42 -1.35
N VAL A 51 -2.60 3.27 -0.94
CA VAL A 51 -1.81 2.04 -0.77
C VAL A 51 -1.21 1.58 -2.10
N GLU A 52 -2.02 1.48 -3.14
CA GLU A 52 -1.56 1.05 -4.46
C GLU A 52 -0.62 2.08 -5.11
N GLY A 53 -0.88 3.38 -4.93
CA GLY A 53 0.00 4.43 -5.41
C GLY A 53 1.40 4.38 -4.76
N SER A 54 1.48 3.97 -3.51
CA SER A 54 2.75 3.81 -2.80
C SER A 54 3.65 2.75 -3.43
N THR A 55 3.08 1.77 -4.14
CA THR A 55 3.85 0.71 -4.82
C THR A 55 4.76 1.25 -5.92
N LEU A 56 4.39 2.38 -6.54
CA LEU A 56 5.25 3.06 -7.52
C LEU A 56 6.52 3.61 -6.85
N GLY A 57 6.37 4.27 -5.70
CA GLY A 57 7.51 4.76 -4.92
C GLY A 57 8.38 3.64 -4.38
N SER A 58 7.79 2.52 -4.03
CA SER A 58 8.51 1.33 -3.56
C SER A 58 9.55 0.83 -4.54
N GLN A 59 9.35 0.98 -5.85
CA GLN A 59 10.33 0.60 -6.87
C GLN A 59 11.62 1.42 -6.77
N PHE A 60 11.50 2.70 -6.46
CA PHE A 60 12.67 3.56 -6.22
C PHE A 60 13.40 3.15 -4.94
N ILE A 61 12.66 2.90 -3.87
CA ILE A 61 13.22 2.44 -2.59
C ILE A 61 13.93 1.12 -2.79
N TRP A 62 13.30 0.16 -3.45
CA TRP A 62 13.89 -1.14 -3.74
C TRP A 62 15.22 -1.04 -4.49
N ARG A 63 15.27 -0.25 -5.56
CA ARG A 63 16.49 -0.05 -6.35
C ARG A 63 17.61 0.57 -5.50
N HIS A 64 17.28 1.58 -4.74
CA HIS A 64 18.24 2.28 -3.89
C HIS A 64 18.80 1.37 -2.79
N VAL A 65 17.92 0.70 -2.06
CA VAL A 65 18.30 -0.21 -0.97
C VAL A 65 19.09 -1.42 -1.51
N SER A 66 18.68 -1.99 -2.64
CA SER A 66 19.40 -3.09 -3.28
C SER A 66 20.80 -2.68 -3.72
N THR A 67 20.97 -1.46 -4.18
CA THR A 67 22.30 -0.92 -4.56
C THR A 67 23.18 -0.71 -3.34
N LEU A 68 22.63 -0.20 -2.23
CA LEU A 68 23.40 0.12 -1.03
C LEU A 68 23.73 -1.13 -0.19
N LEU A 69 22.78 -2.03 -0.01
CA LEU A 69 22.88 -3.15 0.92
C LEU A 69 23.17 -4.48 0.25
N GLY A 70 22.89 -4.60 -1.05
CA GLY A 70 23.19 -5.79 -1.83
C GLY A 70 22.67 -7.07 -1.17
N GLU A 71 23.59 -8.01 -0.91
CA GLU A 71 23.26 -9.31 -0.33
C GLU A 71 22.75 -9.24 1.11
N GLN A 72 22.97 -8.13 1.84
CA GLN A 72 22.50 -7.99 3.22
C GLN A 72 20.98 -8.03 3.35
N ILE A 73 20.26 -7.70 2.27
CA ILE A 73 18.80 -7.75 2.23
C ILE A 73 18.28 -8.86 1.31
N ALA A 74 19.14 -9.75 0.84
CA ALA A 74 18.74 -10.85 -0.02
C ALA A 74 17.63 -11.69 0.67
N GLY A 75 16.51 -11.86 -0.02
CA GLY A 75 15.34 -12.56 0.53
C GLY A 75 14.46 -11.74 1.48
N ALA A 76 14.79 -10.46 1.75
CA ALA A 76 14.04 -9.58 2.63
C ALA A 76 13.58 -8.28 1.94
N ASP A 77 13.33 -8.35 0.65
CA ASP A 77 13.00 -7.18 -0.19
C ASP A 77 11.70 -7.34 -0.99
N SER A 78 10.94 -8.40 -0.71
CA SER A 78 9.76 -8.74 -1.50
C SER A 78 8.65 -7.69 -1.41
N PHE A 79 8.50 -7.03 -0.28
CA PHE A 79 7.51 -5.97 -0.11
C PHE A 79 7.82 -4.77 -1.02
N PHE A 80 9.05 -4.26 -0.99
CA PHE A 80 9.45 -3.11 -1.81
C PHE A 80 9.57 -3.47 -3.29
N TYR A 81 9.98 -4.70 -3.62
CA TYR A 81 9.96 -5.20 -4.98
C TYR A 81 8.54 -5.25 -5.55
N GLY A 82 7.55 -5.57 -4.71
CA GLY A 82 6.14 -5.59 -5.06
C GLY A 82 5.84 -6.56 -6.20
N ARG A 83 5.34 -6.02 -7.28
CA ARG A 83 5.05 -6.77 -8.52
C ARG A 83 6.13 -6.61 -9.59
N GLY A 84 7.26 -6.00 -9.24
CA GLY A 84 8.37 -5.79 -10.15
C GLY A 84 7.96 -5.03 -11.41
N ALA A 85 8.25 -5.57 -12.58
CA ALA A 85 7.91 -4.96 -13.86
C ALA A 85 6.39 -4.79 -14.11
N LEU A 86 5.54 -5.52 -13.38
CA LEU A 86 4.08 -5.42 -13.50
C LEU A 86 3.49 -4.29 -12.67
N THR A 87 4.26 -3.63 -11.81
CA THR A 87 3.77 -2.59 -10.91
C THR A 87 3.07 -1.46 -11.65
N GLY A 88 3.69 -0.93 -12.71
CA GLY A 88 3.10 0.14 -13.51
C GLY A 88 1.79 -0.26 -14.21
N ALA A 89 1.76 -1.45 -14.80
CA ALA A 89 0.57 -1.97 -15.47
C ALA A 89 -0.59 -2.18 -14.48
N ARG A 90 -0.31 -2.73 -13.31
CA ARG A 90 -1.31 -2.93 -12.25
C ARG A 90 -1.85 -1.61 -11.71
N TRP A 91 -0.99 -0.63 -11.53
CA TRP A 91 -1.41 0.71 -11.16
C TRP A 91 -2.35 1.33 -12.18
N ASN A 92 -2.00 1.26 -13.46
CA ASN A 92 -2.84 1.79 -14.53
C ASN A 92 -4.19 1.07 -14.62
N GLN A 93 -4.21 -0.24 -14.42
CA GLN A 93 -5.44 -1.03 -14.37
C GLN A 93 -6.34 -0.60 -13.21
N PHE A 94 -5.77 -0.39 -12.03
CA PHE A 94 -6.50 0.09 -10.86
C PHE A 94 -7.08 1.49 -11.10
N ARG A 95 -6.26 2.41 -11.63
CA ARG A 95 -6.72 3.77 -11.96
C ARG A 95 -7.88 3.75 -12.95
N ALA A 96 -7.80 2.95 -14.00
CA ALA A 96 -8.88 2.84 -14.98
C ALA A 96 -10.18 2.34 -14.34
N ALA A 97 -10.10 1.37 -13.43
CA ALA A 97 -11.27 0.89 -12.68
C ALA A 97 -11.83 1.97 -11.75
N LEU A 98 -10.98 2.75 -11.10
CA LEU A 98 -11.38 3.85 -10.23
C LEU A 98 -12.03 5.00 -11.03
N ASP A 99 -11.49 5.34 -12.18
CA ASP A 99 -12.07 6.34 -13.08
C ASP A 99 -13.47 5.91 -13.56
N THR A 100 -13.62 4.64 -13.94
CA THR A 100 -14.93 4.07 -14.30
C THR A 100 -15.91 4.16 -13.15
N TYR A 101 -15.48 3.83 -11.94
CA TYR A 101 -16.32 3.96 -10.75
C TYR A 101 -16.79 5.40 -10.53
N GLY A 102 -15.88 6.37 -10.66
CA GLY A 102 -16.18 7.79 -10.51
C GLY A 102 -17.17 8.32 -11.55
N ILE A 103 -17.07 7.84 -12.79
CA ILE A 103 -18.01 8.19 -13.86
C ILE A 103 -19.41 7.62 -13.58
N LEU A 104 -19.48 6.37 -13.11
CA LEU A 104 -20.76 5.71 -12.82
C LEU A 104 -21.42 6.23 -11.53
N HIS A 105 -20.64 6.77 -10.61
CA HIS A 105 -21.09 7.22 -9.30
C HIS A 105 -20.58 8.64 -8.97
N PRO A 106 -20.96 9.66 -9.77
CA PRO A 106 -20.40 11.01 -9.60
C PRO A 106 -20.71 11.60 -8.20
N GLN A 107 -21.82 11.20 -7.58
CA GLN A 107 -22.22 11.64 -6.23
C GLN A 107 -21.31 11.06 -5.13
N LEU A 108 -20.53 10.02 -5.42
CA LEU A 108 -19.63 9.35 -4.46
C LEU A 108 -18.16 9.73 -4.62
N GLN A 109 -17.83 10.58 -5.58
CA GLN A 109 -16.43 10.97 -5.84
C GLN A 109 -15.79 11.64 -4.62
N GLN A 110 -16.54 12.48 -3.91
CA GLN A 110 -16.02 13.14 -2.70
C GLN A 110 -15.70 12.16 -1.58
N GLU A 111 -16.48 11.08 -1.46
CA GLU A 111 -16.19 10.00 -0.50
C GLU A 111 -14.89 9.26 -0.83
N VAL A 112 -14.62 9.04 -2.11
CA VAL A 112 -13.34 8.46 -2.55
C VAL A 112 -12.18 9.39 -2.18
N VAL A 113 -12.31 10.67 -2.48
CA VAL A 113 -11.29 11.69 -2.13
C VAL A 113 -11.09 11.77 -0.62
N ARG A 114 -12.18 11.75 0.16
CA ARG A 114 -12.10 11.74 1.63
C ARG A 114 -11.32 10.51 2.13
N GLY A 115 -11.62 9.33 1.61
CA GLY A 115 -10.92 8.09 1.98
C GLY A 115 -9.42 8.15 1.69
N ALA A 116 -9.04 8.68 0.53
CA ALA A 116 -7.63 8.90 0.18
C ALA A 116 -6.96 9.90 1.13
N THR A 117 -7.63 11.02 1.39
CA THR A 117 -7.08 12.10 2.23
C THR A 117 -6.84 11.62 3.67
N VAL A 118 -7.82 10.99 4.31
CA VAL A 118 -7.67 10.52 5.70
C VAL A 118 -6.64 9.40 5.82
N THR A 119 -6.53 8.55 4.82
CA THR A 119 -5.51 7.50 4.78
C THR A 119 -4.11 8.08 4.65
N PHE A 120 -3.94 9.03 3.76
CA PHE A 120 -2.66 9.71 3.57
C PHE A 120 -2.21 10.45 4.84
N GLN A 121 -3.14 11.13 5.50
CA GLN A 121 -2.89 11.83 6.76
C GLN A 121 -2.54 10.84 7.89
N ALA A 122 -3.24 9.72 7.98
CA ALA A 122 -2.97 8.69 8.99
C ALA A 122 -1.56 8.10 8.83
N ILE A 123 -1.16 7.76 7.60
CA ILE A 123 0.19 7.25 7.30
C ILE A 123 1.24 8.32 7.65
N GLY A 124 1.03 9.57 7.22
CA GLY A 124 1.95 10.68 7.50
C GLY A 124 2.10 10.93 9.00
N GLY A 125 1.01 10.93 9.75
CA GLY A 125 1.02 11.09 11.19
C GLY A 125 1.74 9.96 11.90
N TRP A 126 1.55 8.72 11.45
CA TRP A 126 2.24 7.57 12.00
C TRP A 126 3.76 7.63 11.76
N MET A 127 4.17 8.02 10.56
CA MET A 127 5.59 8.12 10.20
C MET A 127 6.34 9.24 10.95
N GLN A 128 5.63 10.22 11.51
CA GLN A 128 6.22 11.33 12.28
C GLN A 128 6.37 11.01 13.78
N ARG A 129 5.92 9.86 14.22
CA ARG A 129 6.08 9.42 15.62
C ARG A 129 7.48 8.88 15.83
#